data_03279b2640ef862f67995d86abef274b
#
_entry.id   03279b2640ef862f67995d86abef274b
#
_cell.length_a   1.000
_cell.length_b   1.000
_cell.length_c   1.000
_cell.angle_alpha   90.00
_cell.angle_beta   90.00
_cell.angle_gamma   90.00
#
_symmetry.space_group_name_H-M   'P 1'
#
loop_
_entity.id
_entity.type
_entity.pdbx_description
1 polymer ?
#
loop_
_entity_poly.entity_id
_entity_poly.type
_entity_poly.pdbx_seq_one_letter_code
_entity_poly.pdbx_strand_id
1 'polypeptide(L)'
;MKKIVRNVFALLLALTFILSLAACGGNSASSGAAPAASGSEETSTAATTPETKDPVTLTVYTWWDVTKFEHLQKMKSDFEAENPDIKLEFVTIPSQYADTMITKLAAGEIPDVMMLAMDQVPRYALSGMLMPLDDLASQEYKDSLYPVVTEALTVNGTMYAAARDITPKVMYINTKMFKDAGVEIPSEDWTMDDFVEVAKQLTKGSGADAQWGYYWKNYTDQTFAMIAAFGGKLYSEDGKASVLSTDPKTKEAVQFMYDLCNTYKVCPTATQAAQFGDNEFAPFMANKVAMQIGALSTASNMDANGTEYTVLPMYPFIHYYIVTFYQSRMHGCSRNPERRKGRDL
;
A
#
# COMPACT_ATOMS: atom_id res chain seq x y z
N MET A 1 2.49 30.78 -40.30
CA MET A 1 3.38 30.33 -39.23
C MET A 1 3.26 28.84 -38.88
N LYS A 2 2.09 28.18 -38.80
CA LYS A 2 1.94 26.74 -38.43
C LYS A 2 2.55 25.74 -39.43
N LYS A 3 2.66 26.06 -40.73
CA LYS A 3 3.26 25.16 -41.74
C LYS A 3 4.80 25.16 -41.73
N ILE A 4 5.42 26.27 -41.35
CA ILE A 4 6.88 26.42 -41.31
C ILE A 4 7.46 25.66 -40.11
N VAL A 5 6.81 25.72 -38.93
CA VAL A 5 7.22 24.99 -37.71
C VAL A 5 7.14 23.49 -37.90
N ARG A 6 6.15 22.96 -38.63
CA ARG A 6 6.01 21.53 -38.89
C ARG A 6 7.10 20.96 -39.81
N ASN A 7 7.56 21.76 -40.78
CA ASN A 7 8.63 21.32 -41.71
C ASN A 7 10.02 21.43 -41.08
N VAL A 8 10.25 22.36 -40.15
CA VAL A 8 11.51 22.45 -39.39
C VAL A 8 11.65 21.27 -38.40
N PHE A 9 10.54 20.84 -37.79
CA PHE A 9 10.54 19.67 -36.88
C PHE A 9 10.77 18.34 -37.62
N ALA A 10 10.28 18.20 -38.87
CA ALA A 10 10.50 17.03 -39.70
C ALA A 10 11.94 16.93 -40.20
N LEU A 11 12.62 18.07 -40.45
CA LEU A 11 14.02 18.08 -40.86
C LEU A 11 15.00 17.77 -39.72
N LEU A 12 14.67 18.16 -38.47
CA LEU A 12 15.48 17.85 -37.28
C LEU A 12 15.43 16.37 -36.89
N LEU A 13 14.29 15.68 -37.10
CA LEU A 13 14.17 14.24 -36.85
C LEU A 13 14.89 13.38 -37.90
N ALA A 14 15.08 13.86 -39.12
CA ALA A 14 15.78 13.13 -40.17
C ALA A 14 17.32 13.20 -40.02
N LEU A 15 17.86 14.22 -39.33
CA LEU A 15 19.29 14.40 -39.14
C LEU A 15 19.87 13.57 -37.98
N THR A 16 19.06 13.08 -37.06
CA THR A 16 19.52 12.24 -35.94
C THR A 16 19.65 10.75 -36.28
N PHE A 17 19.11 10.32 -37.44
CA PHE A 17 19.17 8.90 -37.86
C PHE A 17 20.38 8.51 -38.73
N ILE A 18 21.24 9.45 -39.09
CA ILE A 18 22.36 9.21 -40.01
C ILE A 18 23.73 9.05 -39.31
N LEU A 19 23.82 9.25 -38.00
CA LEU A 19 25.10 9.18 -37.27
C LEU A 19 25.36 7.88 -36.47
N SER A 20 24.56 6.82 -36.62
CA SER A 20 24.70 5.59 -35.83
C SER A 20 25.19 4.36 -36.60
N LEU A 21 25.76 4.51 -37.83
CA LEU A 21 26.23 3.38 -38.65
C LEU A 21 27.72 3.44 -39.04
N ALA A 22 28.60 3.85 -38.14
CA ALA A 22 30.03 3.79 -38.40
C ALA A 22 30.85 3.43 -37.16
N ALA A 23 30.76 2.17 -36.70
CA ALA A 23 31.78 1.54 -35.85
C ALA A 23 31.57 0.02 -35.81
N CYS A 24 31.90 -0.65 -36.91
CA CYS A 24 32.22 -2.08 -36.90
C CYS A 24 33.16 -2.37 -38.05
N GLY A 25 34.43 -2.62 -37.72
CA GLY A 25 35.48 -3.04 -38.66
C GLY A 25 36.73 -3.29 -37.85
N GLY A 26 36.99 -4.46 -37.52
CA GLY A 26 37.86 -5.48 -38.09
C GLY A 26 39.30 -5.36 -37.59
N ASN A 27 39.85 -6.35 -37.00
CA ASN A 27 40.97 -7.04 -37.63
C ASN A 27 41.33 -8.37 -36.95
N SER A 28 41.74 -9.29 -37.81
CA SER A 28 42.00 -10.69 -37.58
C SER A 28 43.48 -10.97 -37.25
N ALA A 29 43.69 -12.10 -36.61
CA ALA A 29 44.71 -13.12 -36.76
C ALA A 29 46.17 -12.82 -36.40
N SER A 30 46.74 -13.66 -35.54
CA SER A 30 47.87 -14.49 -35.97
C SER A 30 48.20 -15.56 -34.92
N SER A 31 48.35 -16.75 -35.43
CA SER A 31 48.83 -18.03 -34.95
C SER A 31 50.24 -18.01 -34.31
N GLY A 32 50.46 -18.92 -33.35
CA GLY A 32 51.80 -19.27 -32.90
C GLY A 32 51.79 -20.46 -31.94
N ALA A 33 52.39 -21.55 -32.36
CA ALA A 33 52.42 -22.91 -31.84
C ALA A 33 53.10 -23.06 -30.46
N ALA A 34 52.70 -24.15 -29.79
CA ALA A 34 53.35 -24.72 -28.61
C ALA A 34 54.78 -25.21 -28.86
N PRO A 35 55.58 -25.48 -27.80
CA PRO A 35 55.78 -26.85 -27.41
C PRO A 35 55.73 -27.14 -25.90
N ALA A 36 55.51 -28.42 -25.63
CA ALA A 36 55.41 -29.06 -24.35
C ALA A 36 56.77 -29.17 -23.61
N ALA A 37 56.72 -29.12 -22.26
CA ALA A 37 57.65 -29.84 -21.38
C ALA A 37 57.06 -30.00 -19.98
N SER A 38 56.71 -31.18 -19.64
CA SER A 38 57.03 -32.08 -18.52
C SER A 38 57.36 -31.45 -17.14
N GLY A 39 56.58 -31.86 -16.09
CA GLY A 39 57.14 -32.32 -14.81
C GLY A 39 56.91 -31.40 -13.64
N SER A 40 56.08 -31.79 -12.77
CA SER A 40 56.24 -32.07 -11.32
C SER A 40 54.93 -31.86 -10.59
N GLU A 41 54.41 -32.93 -10.00
CA GLU A 41 53.35 -32.93 -8.97
C GLU A 41 53.90 -32.28 -7.73
N GLU A 42 53.40 -31.13 -7.37
CA GLU A 42 53.38 -30.64 -5.98
C GLU A 42 51.93 -30.53 -5.53
N THR A 43 51.58 -31.40 -4.62
CA THR A 43 50.32 -31.42 -3.92
C THR A 43 50.24 -30.18 -3.02
N SER A 44 49.77 -29.08 -3.56
CA SER A 44 49.39 -27.90 -2.80
C SER A 44 47.94 -28.06 -2.35
N THR A 45 47.73 -28.38 -1.08
CA THR A 45 46.47 -28.22 -0.38
C THR A 45 46.12 -26.73 -0.35
N ALA A 46 45.52 -26.26 -1.41
CA ALA A 46 44.91 -24.92 -1.42
C ALA A 46 43.75 -24.93 -0.46
N ALA A 47 43.92 -24.28 0.71
CA ALA A 47 42.83 -23.85 1.55
C ALA A 47 41.92 -22.97 0.69
N THR A 48 40.73 -23.46 0.40
CA THR A 48 39.66 -22.70 -0.27
C THR A 48 39.26 -21.59 0.70
N THR A 49 39.80 -20.39 0.51
CA THR A 49 39.27 -19.17 1.11
C THR A 49 37.83 -19.06 0.60
N PRO A 50 36.83 -18.85 1.49
CA PRO A 50 35.46 -18.64 1.04
C PRO A 50 35.46 -17.39 0.16
N GLU A 51 35.08 -17.54 -1.12
CA GLU A 51 34.75 -16.40 -1.98
C GLU A 51 33.66 -15.59 -1.26
N THR A 52 34.00 -14.46 -0.66
CA THR A 52 33.04 -13.48 -0.17
C THR A 52 32.36 -12.89 -1.40
N LYS A 53 31.20 -13.43 -1.74
CA LYS A 53 30.34 -12.82 -2.76
C LYS A 53 29.85 -11.48 -2.23
N ASP A 54 29.89 -10.45 -3.07
CA ASP A 54 29.29 -9.16 -2.75
C ASP A 54 27.82 -9.35 -2.36
N PRO A 55 27.34 -8.65 -1.33
CA PRO A 55 25.95 -8.74 -0.89
C PRO A 55 24.98 -8.40 -2.03
N VAL A 56 23.90 -9.15 -2.13
CA VAL A 56 22.79 -8.82 -3.03
C VAL A 56 22.01 -7.65 -2.45
N THR A 57 21.82 -6.58 -3.22
CA THR A 57 20.96 -5.48 -2.79
C THR A 57 19.53 -5.71 -3.28
N LEU A 58 18.56 -5.69 -2.36
CA LEU A 58 17.14 -5.74 -2.66
C LEU A 58 16.54 -4.36 -2.52
N THR A 59 15.87 -3.90 -3.58
CA THR A 59 15.13 -2.63 -3.59
C THR A 59 13.74 -2.80 -2.99
N VAL A 60 13.41 -1.97 -2.00
CA VAL A 60 12.14 -2.01 -1.29
C VAL A 60 11.40 -0.69 -1.46
N TYR A 61 10.29 -0.68 -2.21
CA TYR A 61 9.50 0.54 -2.42
C TYR A 61 8.44 0.67 -1.33
N THR A 62 8.45 1.84 -0.64
CA THR A 62 7.55 2.14 0.47
C THR A 62 6.97 3.54 0.35
N TRP A 63 5.80 3.78 0.97
CA TRP A 63 5.29 5.14 1.15
C TRP A 63 5.79 5.81 2.44
N TRP A 64 6.45 5.07 3.33
CA TRP A 64 7.07 5.65 4.52
C TRP A 64 8.55 5.91 4.31
N ASP A 65 9.00 7.01 4.88
CA ASP A 65 10.41 7.28 5.03
C ASP A 65 10.96 6.47 6.21
N VAL A 66 11.59 5.35 5.90
CA VAL A 66 12.16 4.42 6.89
C VAL A 66 13.12 5.14 7.84
N THR A 67 13.80 6.19 7.37
CA THR A 67 14.78 6.94 8.17
C THR A 67 14.14 7.75 9.30
N LYS A 68 12.83 7.99 9.24
CA LYS A 68 12.08 8.74 10.26
C LYS A 68 11.51 7.88 11.38
N PHE A 69 11.60 6.55 11.26
CA PHE A 69 11.00 5.62 12.20
C PHE A 69 12.05 4.65 12.75
N GLU A 70 12.39 4.80 14.01
CA GLU A 70 13.43 4.01 14.69
C GLU A 70 13.14 2.49 14.59
N HIS A 71 11.90 2.07 14.77
CA HIS A 71 11.52 0.65 14.66
C HIS A 71 11.73 0.07 13.24
N LEU A 72 11.54 0.87 12.17
CA LEU A 72 11.80 0.43 10.81
C LEU A 72 13.30 0.37 10.50
N GLN A 73 14.08 1.31 11.04
CA GLN A 73 15.55 1.26 10.95
C GLN A 73 16.09 0.03 11.67
N LYS A 74 15.55 -0.25 12.86
CA LYS A 74 15.92 -1.46 13.62
C LYS A 74 15.57 -2.73 12.86
N MET A 75 14.37 -2.84 12.32
CA MET A 75 13.93 -3.98 11.49
C MET A 75 14.89 -4.21 10.31
N LYS A 76 15.28 -3.13 9.61
CA LYS A 76 16.27 -3.20 8.53
C LYS A 76 17.62 -3.75 9.03
N SER A 77 18.13 -3.19 10.13
CA SER A 77 19.46 -3.57 10.66
C SER A 77 19.46 -5.01 11.19
N ASP A 78 18.39 -5.44 11.83
CA ASP A 78 18.25 -6.83 12.33
C ASP A 78 18.22 -7.81 11.16
N PHE A 79 17.44 -7.51 10.13
CA PHE A 79 17.36 -8.35 8.93
C PHE A 79 18.73 -8.47 8.22
N GLU A 80 19.45 -7.36 8.04
CA GLU A 80 20.77 -7.36 7.41
C GLU A 80 21.84 -8.04 8.28
N ALA A 81 21.68 -8.02 9.61
CA ALA A 81 22.56 -8.75 10.53
C ALA A 81 22.35 -10.26 10.48
N GLU A 82 21.07 -10.69 10.34
CA GLU A 82 20.71 -12.10 10.19
C GLU A 82 21.01 -12.63 8.77
N ASN A 83 21.05 -11.74 7.76
CA ASN A 83 21.29 -12.06 6.36
C ASN A 83 22.45 -11.22 5.80
N PRO A 84 23.71 -11.49 6.17
CA PRO A 84 24.85 -10.63 5.83
C PRO A 84 25.15 -10.57 4.31
N ASP A 85 24.63 -11.50 3.54
CA ASP A 85 24.70 -11.56 2.08
C ASP A 85 23.57 -10.76 1.39
N ILE A 86 22.72 -10.05 2.16
CA ILE A 86 21.61 -9.22 1.66
C ILE A 86 21.71 -7.81 2.21
N LYS A 87 21.49 -6.82 1.35
CA LYS A 87 21.30 -5.42 1.72
C LYS A 87 19.92 -4.94 1.29
N LEU A 88 19.29 -4.11 2.11
CA LEU A 88 17.98 -3.51 1.79
C LEU A 88 18.17 -2.06 1.40
N GLU A 89 17.74 -1.69 0.20
CA GLU A 89 17.66 -0.31 -0.27
C GLU A 89 16.21 0.14 -0.29
N PHE A 90 15.83 1.04 0.61
CA PHE A 90 14.48 1.58 0.68
C PHE A 90 14.33 2.80 -0.22
N VAL A 91 13.37 2.74 -1.12
CA VAL A 91 12.97 3.86 -1.98
C VAL A 91 11.63 4.39 -1.48
N THR A 92 11.65 5.59 -0.93
CA THR A 92 10.45 6.23 -0.38
C THR A 92 9.68 7.00 -1.45
N ILE A 93 8.39 6.73 -1.56
CA ILE A 93 7.44 7.43 -2.42
C ILE A 93 6.33 7.98 -1.52
N PRO A 94 6.48 9.20 -0.96
CA PRO A 94 5.66 9.67 0.16
C PRO A 94 4.27 10.17 -0.23
N SER A 95 4.00 10.35 -1.53
CA SER A 95 2.71 10.82 -2.05
C SER A 95 2.38 10.16 -3.37
N GLN A 96 1.09 10.02 -3.67
CA GLN A 96 0.61 9.41 -4.92
C GLN A 96 1.27 8.06 -5.22
N TYR A 97 1.50 7.27 -4.17
CA TYR A 97 2.27 6.01 -4.25
C TYR A 97 1.72 5.07 -5.34
N ALA A 98 0.40 4.85 -5.35
CA ALA A 98 -0.24 3.94 -6.30
C ALA A 98 -0.01 4.36 -7.77
N ASP A 99 -0.19 5.65 -8.08
CA ASP A 99 -0.02 6.18 -9.44
C ASP A 99 1.45 6.19 -9.87
N THR A 100 2.34 6.54 -8.94
CA THR A 100 3.78 6.50 -9.15
C THR A 100 4.25 5.07 -9.40
N MET A 101 3.76 4.09 -8.64
CA MET A 101 4.08 2.67 -8.85
C MET A 101 3.63 2.18 -10.22
N ILE A 102 2.41 2.52 -10.66
CA ILE A 102 1.93 2.17 -12.00
C ILE A 102 2.88 2.71 -13.08
N THR A 103 3.30 3.97 -12.94
CA THR A 103 4.20 4.64 -13.89
C THR A 103 5.58 3.97 -13.91
N LYS A 104 6.16 3.69 -12.74
CA LYS A 104 7.47 3.02 -12.62
C LYS A 104 7.45 1.62 -13.20
N LEU A 105 6.46 0.82 -12.83
CA LEU A 105 6.30 -0.54 -13.35
C LEU A 105 6.11 -0.55 -14.88
N ALA A 106 5.34 0.40 -15.42
CA ALA A 106 5.18 0.55 -16.87
C ALA A 106 6.49 0.96 -17.58
N ALA A 107 7.36 1.69 -16.89
CA ALA A 107 8.70 2.04 -17.38
C ALA A 107 9.73 0.90 -17.24
N GLY A 108 9.34 -0.23 -16.62
CA GLY A 108 10.24 -1.36 -16.36
C GLY A 108 11.08 -1.22 -15.08
N GLU A 109 10.80 -0.20 -14.24
CA GLU A 109 11.41 -0.02 -12.94
C GLU A 109 10.70 -0.89 -11.90
N ILE A 110 11.08 -2.17 -11.84
CA ILE A 110 10.43 -3.18 -10.99
C ILE A 110 11.27 -3.37 -9.74
N PRO A 111 10.76 -3.04 -8.54
CA PRO A 111 11.48 -3.31 -7.28
C PRO A 111 11.45 -4.81 -6.94
N ASP A 112 12.37 -5.23 -6.07
CA ASP A 112 12.36 -6.60 -5.54
C ASP A 112 11.21 -6.80 -4.55
N VAL A 113 10.90 -5.76 -3.78
CA VAL A 113 9.81 -5.73 -2.80
C VAL A 113 9.07 -4.41 -2.90
N MET A 114 7.74 -4.44 -2.85
CA MET A 114 6.93 -3.23 -2.81
C MET A 114 5.80 -3.33 -1.80
N MET A 115 5.45 -2.22 -1.18
CA MET A 115 4.26 -2.13 -0.36
C MET A 115 3.02 -1.98 -1.24
N LEU A 116 1.95 -2.67 -0.89
CA LEU A 116 0.65 -2.51 -1.52
C LEU A 116 -0.46 -2.44 -0.47
N ALA A 117 -1.50 -1.70 -0.75
CA ALA A 117 -2.75 -1.82 -0.01
C ALA A 117 -3.50 -3.09 -0.48
N MET A 118 -4.31 -3.66 0.39
CA MET A 118 -4.98 -4.94 0.13
C MET A 118 -5.85 -4.93 -1.13
N ASP A 119 -6.49 -3.81 -1.42
CA ASP A 119 -7.34 -3.62 -2.61
C ASP A 119 -6.55 -3.64 -3.92
N GLN A 120 -5.24 -3.48 -3.86
CA GLN A 120 -4.33 -3.51 -5.01
C GLN A 120 -3.84 -4.93 -5.33
N VAL A 121 -3.87 -5.85 -4.36
CA VAL A 121 -3.38 -7.23 -4.50
C VAL A 121 -3.94 -7.93 -5.74
N PRO A 122 -5.27 -8.01 -5.93
CA PRO A 122 -5.84 -8.71 -7.06
C PRO A 122 -5.38 -8.14 -8.40
N ARG A 123 -5.29 -6.82 -8.49
CA ARG A 123 -4.87 -6.14 -9.72
C ARG A 123 -3.44 -6.53 -10.13
N TYR A 124 -2.50 -6.48 -9.19
CA TYR A 124 -1.10 -6.80 -9.50
C TYR A 124 -0.87 -8.30 -9.66
N ALA A 125 -1.58 -9.14 -8.90
CA ALA A 125 -1.52 -10.59 -9.06
C ALA A 125 -2.04 -11.04 -10.43
N LEU A 126 -3.22 -10.56 -10.84
CA LEU A 126 -3.85 -10.90 -12.12
C LEU A 126 -3.07 -10.36 -13.32
N SER A 127 -2.32 -9.27 -13.16
CA SER A 127 -1.41 -8.76 -14.20
C SER A 127 -0.09 -9.52 -14.30
N GLY A 128 0.16 -10.51 -13.40
CA GLY A 128 1.39 -11.29 -13.38
C GLY A 128 2.61 -10.52 -12.85
N MET A 129 2.40 -9.40 -12.19
CA MET A 129 3.45 -8.58 -11.58
C MET A 129 3.91 -9.12 -10.23
N LEU A 130 3.08 -9.96 -9.58
CA LEU A 130 3.39 -10.57 -8.30
C LEU A 130 3.77 -12.04 -8.47
N MET A 131 4.65 -12.50 -7.62
CA MET A 131 5.08 -13.88 -7.54
C MET A 131 4.20 -14.65 -6.54
N PRO A 132 3.79 -15.90 -6.83
CA PRO A 132 3.17 -16.77 -5.85
C PRO A 132 4.08 -16.99 -4.64
N LEU A 133 3.50 -16.95 -3.44
CA LEU A 133 4.22 -17.13 -2.17
C LEU A 133 3.88 -18.45 -1.45
N ASP A 134 2.99 -19.27 -2.00
CA ASP A 134 2.51 -20.49 -1.33
C ASP A 134 3.64 -21.44 -0.89
N ASP A 135 4.66 -21.60 -1.75
CA ASP A 135 5.81 -22.46 -1.49
C ASP A 135 6.90 -21.77 -0.65
N LEU A 136 6.78 -20.47 -0.41
CA LEU A 136 7.76 -19.65 0.29
C LEU A 136 7.30 -19.31 1.71
N ALA A 137 6.01 -19.14 1.91
CA ALA A 137 5.42 -18.85 3.21
C ALA A 137 5.38 -20.12 4.05
N SER A 138 5.96 -20.08 5.26
CA SER A 138 5.88 -21.21 6.19
C SER A 138 4.44 -21.50 6.61
N GLN A 139 4.18 -22.76 7.02
CA GLN A 139 2.86 -23.12 7.54
C GLN A 139 2.56 -22.34 8.83
N GLU A 140 3.55 -22.15 9.69
CA GLU A 140 3.42 -21.34 10.91
C GLU A 140 2.97 -19.91 10.61
N TYR A 141 3.56 -19.26 9.60
CA TYR A 141 3.12 -17.93 9.16
C TYR A 141 1.66 -17.96 8.67
N LYS A 142 1.30 -18.92 7.82
CA LYS A 142 -0.08 -19.04 7.31
C LYS A 142 -1.09 -19.25 8.42
N ASP A 143 -0.77 -20.08 9.40
CA ASP A 143 -1.63 -20.37 10.55
C ASP A 143 -1.74 -19.19 11.54
N SER A 144 -0.78 -18.29 11.53
CA SER A 144 -0.79 -17.06 12.34
C SER A 144 -1.74 -15.97 11.80
N LEU A 145 -2.16 -16.09 10.54
CA LEU A 145 -3.00 -15.09 9.89
C LEU A 145 -4.48 -15.26 10.28
N TYR A 146 -5.15 -14.14 10.51
CA TYR A 146 -6.62 -14.16 10.58
C TYR A 146 -7.21 -14.53 9.21
N PRO A 147 -8.34 -15.27 9.17
CA PRO A 147 -8.97 -15.70 7.91
C PRO A 147 -9.19 -14.57 6.90
N VAL A 148 -9.67 -13.41 7.36
CA VAL A 148 -9.88 -12.22 6.52
C VAL A 148 -8.58 -11.70 5.91
N VAL A 149 -7.46 -11.83 6.63
CA VAL A 149 -6.14 -11.46 6.12
C VAL A 149 -5.72 -12.41 5.02
N THR A 150 -5.84 -13.72 5.27
CA THR A 150 -5.53 -14.74 4.27
C THR A 150 -6.34 -14.54 2.98
N GLU A 151 -7.64 -14.24 3.12
CA GLU A 151 -8.51 -13.93 1.97
C GLU A 151 -7.99 -12.74 1.17
N ALA A 152 -7.62 -11.66 1.84
CA ALA A 152 -7.12 -10.44 1.19
C ALA A 152 -5.75 -10.61 0.49
N LEU A 153 -4.94 -11.56 0.97
CA LEU A 153 -3.62 -11.87 0.39
C LEU A 153 -3.69 -12.90 -0.74
N THR A 154 -4.86 -13.49 -0.95
CA THR A 154 -5.05 -14.64 -1.83
C THR A 154 -5.90 -14.25 -3.04
N VAL A 155 -5.48 -14.64 -4.22
CA VAL A 155 -6.22 -14.44 -5.48
C VAL A 155 -6.32 -15.79 -6.18
N ASN A 156 -7.55 -16.24 -6.46
CA ASN A 156 -7.82 -17.55 -7.06
C ASN A 156 -7.13 -18.73 -6.33
N GLY A 157 -7.12 -18.68 -5.00
CA GLY A 157 -6.55 -19.74 -4.17
C GLY A 157 -5.03 -19.70 -4.02
N THR A 158 -4.36 -18.70 -4.58
CA THR A 158 -2.91 -18.53 -4.51
C THR A 158 -2.56 -17.29 -3.69
N MET A 159 -1.68 -17.41 -2.71
CA MET A 159 -1.17 -16.31 -1.91
C MET A 159 -0.13 -15.51 -2.72
N TYR A 160 -0.35 -14.21 -2.86
CA TYR A 160 0.57 -13.32 -3.59
C TYR A 160 1.22 -12.28 -2.67
N ALA A 161 0.90 -12.29 -1.40
CA ALA A 161 1.28 -11.23 -0.50
C ALA A 161 1.58 -11.74 0.91
N ALA A 162 2.45 -11.03 1.62
CA ALA A 162 2.68 -11.22 3.04
C ALA A 162 2.17 -10.01 3.83
N ALA A 163 1.40 -10.26 4.89
CA ALA A 163 0.91 -9.20 5.76
C ALA A 163 2.05 -8.61 6.59
N ARG A 164 2.16 -7.30 6.59
CA ARG A 164 3.06 -6.59 7.50
C ARG A 164 2.34 -6.16 8.77
N ASP A 165 1.17 -5.59 8.63
CA ASP A 165 0.32 -5.14 9.72
C ASP A 165 -1.16 -5.16 9.33
N ILE A 166 -1.99 -4.98 10.32
CA ILE A 166 -3.44 -4.84 10.19
C ILE A 166 -3.84 -3.57 10.90
N THR A 167 -4.52 -2.69 10.20
CA THR A 167 -5.05 -1.47 10.78
C THR A 167 -6.57 -1.46 10.63
N PRO A 168 -7.33 -1.81 11.69
CA PRO A 168 -8.78 -1.79 11.64
C PRO A 168 -9.28 -0.35 11.52
N LYS A 169 -10.41 -0.18 10.82
CA LYS A 169 -11.19 1.06 10.83
C LYS A 169 -12.15 1.02 12.01
N VAL A 170 -12.19 2.12 12.73
CA VAL A 170 -13.06 2.32 13.89
C VAL A 170 -13.79 3.65 13.77
N MET A 171 -14.91 3.78 14.48
CA MET A 171 -15.55 5.06 14.65
C MET A 171 -14.93 5.78 15.86
N TYR A 172 -14.24 6.88 15.61
CA TYR A 172 -13.80 7.79 16.65
C TYR A 172 -14.98 8.61 17.15
N ILE A 173 -15.13 8.67 18.46
CA ILE A 173 -16.17 9.40 19.19
C ILE A 173 -15.50 10.51 20.00
N ASN A 174 -15.81 11.77 19.72
CA ASN A 174 -15.32 12.90 20.49
C ASN A 174 -16.13 13.00 21.81
N THR A 175 -15.57 12.46 22.87
CA THR A 175 -16.27 12.36 24.15
C THR A 175 -16.60 13.71 24.75
N LYS A 176 -15.76 14.73 24.49
CA LYS A 176 -16.04 16.11 24.92
C LYS A 176 -17.32 16.66 24.25
N MET A 177 -17.47 16.49 22.95
CA MET A 177 -18.64 16.99 22.20
C MET A 177 -19.93 16.29 22.65
N PHE A 178 -19.91 14.98 22.92
CA PHE A 178 -21.02 14.23 23.47
C PHE A 178 -21.41 14.75 24.82
N LYS A 179 -20.45 14.92 25.72
CA LYS A 179 -20.65 15.47 27.07
C LYS A 179 -21.26 16.89 27.04
N ASP A 180 -20.70 17.75 26.19
CA ASP A 180 -21.15 19.16 26.08
C ASP A 180 -22.56 19.27 25.46
N ALA A 181 -23.00 18.26 24.72
CA ALA A 181 -24.32 18.16 24.15
C ALA A 181 -25.33 17.41 25.06
N GLY A 182 -24.87 16.74 26.11
CA GLY A 182 -25.69 15.87 26.93
C GLY A 182 -26.20 14.62 26.19
N VAL A 183 -25.48 14.17 25.19
CA VAL A 183 -25.78 12.97 24.39
C VAL A 183 -25.00 11.80 24.97
N GLU A 184 -25.64 10.68 25.20
CA GLU A 184 -24.99 9.46 25.65
C GLU A 184 -24.19 8.84 24.49
N ILE A 185 -23.01 8.27 24.83
CA ILE A 185 -22.21 7.52 23.86
C ILE A 185 -22.95 6.20 23.63
N PRO A 186 -23.19 5.81 22.35
CA PRO A 186 -23.85 4.54 22.04
C PRO A 186 -23.09 3.32 22.56
N SER A 187 -23.81 2.23 22.79
CA SER A 187 -23.20 0.92 23.05
C SER A 187 -22.54 0.34 21.81
N GLU A 188 -21.72 -0.70 21.99
CA GLU A 188 -20.99 -1.31 20.88
C GLU A 188 -21.89 -1.98 19.82
N ASP A 189 -23.16 -2.25 20.15
CA ASP A 189 -24.15 -2.88 19.27
C ASP A 189 -25.10 -1.89 18.58
N TRP A 190 -24.73 -0.60 18.57
CA TRP A 190 -25.51 0.46 17.92
C TRP A 190 -25.74 0.20 16.42
N THR A 191 -26.86 0.68 15.93
CA THR A 191 -27.26 0.51 14.52
C THR A 191 -26.92 1.73 13.67
N MET A 192 -27.09 1.62 12.35
CA MET A 192 -26.99 2.80 11.46
C MET A 192 -28.06 3.84 11.72
N ASP A 193 -29.25 3.44 12.19
CA ASP A 193 -30.29 4.38 12.59
C ASP A 193 -29.89 5.13 13.85
N ASP A 194 -29.35 4.45 14.87
CA ASP A 194 -28.78 5.07 16.05
C ASP A 194 -27.67 6.06 15.71
N PHE A 195 -26.78 5.67 14.80
CA PHE A 195 -25.72 6.54 14.30
C PHE A 195 -26.28 7.84 13.71
N VAL A 196 -27.31 7.76 12.84
CA VAL A 196 -27.94 8.94 12.24
C VAL A 196 -28.59 9.82 13.28
N GLU A 197 -29.31 9.24 14.24
CA GLU A 197 -29.99 10.02 15.30
C GLU A 197 -28.99 10.72 16.22
N VAL A 198 -27.92 10.04 16.61
CA VAL A 198 -26.82 10.64 17.40
C VAL A 198 -26.13 11.75 16.60
N ALA A 199 -25.87 11.52 15.33
CA ALA A 199 -25.23 12.52 14.45
C ALA A 199 -26.11 13.79 14.33
N LYS A 200 -27.44 13.65 14.23
CA LYS A 200 -28.38 14.80 14.22
C LYS A 200 -28.34 15.59 15.52
N GLN A 201 -28.32 14.92 16.68
CA GLN A 201 -28.28 15.59 17.98
C GLN A 201 -26.98 16.38 18.19
N LEU A 202 -25.88 15.92 17.61
CA LEU A 202 -24.56 16.54 17.72
C LEU A 202 -24.30 17.61 16.65
N THR A 203 -25.15 17.71 15.64
CA THR A 203 -25.03 18.72 14.58
C THR A 203 -25.71 20.00 14.99
N LYS A 204 -24.96 21.11 15.11
CA LYS A 204 -25.47 22.40 15.56
C LYS A 204 -24.63 23.58 15.05
N GLY A 205 -25.20 24.76 15.18
CA GLY A 205 -24.55 26.01 14.82
C GLY A 205 -24.52 26.27 13.31
N SER A 206 -23.87 27.36 12.92
CA SER A 206 -23.71 27.77 11.52
C SER A 206 -22.46 28.61 11.35
N GLY A 207 -21.98 28.77 10.11
CA GLY A 207 -20.78 29.54 9.82
C GLY A 207 -19.54 29.01 10.55
N ALA A 208 -18.81 29.88 11.22
CA ALA A 208 -17.58 29.51 11.95
C ALA A 208 -17.85 28.66 13.20
N ASP A 209 -19.07 28.73 13.76
CA ASP A 209 -19.47 27.99 14.96
C ASP A 209 -20.14 26.65 14.64
N ALA A 210 -20.22 26.29 13.36
CA ALA A 210 -20.80 25.03 12.94
C ALA A 210 -20.05 23.83 13.54
N GLN A 211 -20.82 22.89 14.05
CA GLN A 211 -20.39 21.58 14.50
C GLN A 211 -21.21 20.52 13.78
N TRP A 212 -20.56 19.43 13.40
CA TRP A 212 -21.21 18.33 12.69
C TRP A 212 -21.14 17.05 13.50
N GLY A 213 -22.22 16.30 13.45
CA GLY A 213 -22.30 14.99 14.11
C GLY A 213 -21.32 14.00 13.48
N TYR A 214 -21.11 14.12 12.16
CA TYR A 214 -20.21 13.22 11.45
C TYR A 214 -19.40 13.98 10.38
N TYR A 215 -18.21 13.49 10.10
CA TYR A 215 -17.40 13.94 8.98
C TYR A 215 -16.97 12.76 8.12
N TRP A 216 -17.42 12.81 6.88
CA TRP A 216 -16.96 11.91 5.85
C TRP A 216 -16.03 12.69 4.90
N LYS A 217 -14.74 12.46 5.03
CA LYS A 217 -13.80 12.88 4.02
C LYS A 217 -13.81 11.80 2.94
N ASN A 218 -14.12 12.18 1.69
CA ASN A 218 -14.26 11.27 0.56
C ASN A 218 -12.90 10.60 0.21
N TYR A 219 -12.37 9.84 1.14
CA TYR A 219 -11.25 8.96 0.92
C TYR A 219 -11.73 7.56 0.57
N THR A 220 -10.99 6.91 -0.33
CA THR A 220 -11.28 5.56 -0.81
C THR A 220 -11.49 4.58 0.35
N ASP A 221 -10.65 4.66 1.37
CA ASP A 221 -10.68 3.77 2.52
C ASP A 221 -11.92 3.95 3.42
N GLN A 222 -12.36 5.19 3.65
CA GLN A 222 -13.59 5.46 4.40
C GLN A 222 -14.83 5.04 3.60
N THR A 223 -14.80 5.25 2.29
CA THR A 223 -15.87 4.82 1.37
C THR A 223 -15.98 3.29 1.37
N PHE A 224 -14.87 2.60 1.27
CA PHE A 224 -14.85 1.13 1.28
C PHE A 224 -15.28 0.56 2.64
N ALA A 225 -14.85 1.18 3.74
CA ALA A 225 -15.31 0.80 5.07
C ALA A 225 -16.84 0.91 5.18
N MET A 226 -17.44 1.98 4.65
CA MET A 226 -18.89 2.15 4.65
C MET A 226 -19.61 1.15 3.74
N ILE A 227 -19.11 0.93 2.52
CA ILE A 227 -19.66 -0.08 1.59
C ILE A 227 -19.71 -1.45 2.25
N ALA A 228 -18.61 -1.81 2.83
CA ALA A 228 -18.51 -3.07 3.48
C ALA A 228 -19.38 -3.14 4.73
N ALA A 229 -19.55 -2.01 5.44
CA ALA A 229 -20.49 -1.85 6.54
C ALA A 229 -21.93 -2.22 6.15
N PHE A 230 -22.31 -2.07 4.95
CA PHE A 230 -23.59 -2.51 4.40
C PHE A 230 -23.57 -3.93 3.84
N GLY A 231 -22.44 -4.64 3.90
CA GLY A 231 -22.25 -5.94 3.25
C GLY A 231 -22.10 -5.85 1.74
N GLY A 232 -21.74 -4.67 1.22
CA GLY A 232 -21.50 -4.43 -0.19
C GLY A 232 -20.16 -4.99 -0.66
N LYS A 233 -20.02 -5.16 -1.97
CA LYS A 233 -18.83 -5.71 -2.63
C LYS A 233 -18.23 -4.68 -3.59
N LEU A 234 -16.91 -4.68 -3.72
CA LEU A 234 -16.20 -3.84 -4.69
C LEU A 234 -15.98 -4.57 -6.01
N TYR A 235 -15.73 -5.87 -5.92
CA TYR A 235 -15.40 -6.75 -7.04
C TYR A 235 -16.28 -7.99 -7.05
N SER A 236 -16.39 -8.61 -8.23
CA SER A 236 -16.93 -9.95 -8.38
C SER A 236 -16.14 -10.97 -7.57
N GLU A 237 -16.73 -12.13 -7.29
CA GLU A 237 -16.07 -13.18 -6.50
C GLU A 237 -14.76 -13.69 -7.13
N ASP A 238 -14.65 -13.64 -8.45
CA ASP A 238 -13.43 -13.99 -9.19
C ASP A 238 -12.44 -12.81 -9.31
N GLY A 239 -12.75 -11.65 -8.73
CA GLY A 239 -11.90 -10.45 -8.74
C GLY A 239 -11.73 -9.73 -10.08
N LYS A 240 -12.41 -10.20 -11.16
CA LYS A 240 -12.16 -9.70 -12.52
C LYS A 240 -13.00 -8.50 -12.92
N ALA A 241 -14.11 -8.27 -12.26
CA ALA A 241 -15.02 -7.19 -12.58
C ALA A 241 -15.34 -6.34 -11.35
N SER A 242 -15.44 -5.01 -11.53
CA SER A 242 -16.02 -4.15 -10.52
C SER A 242 -17.53 -4.33 -10.46
N VAL A 243 -18.08 -4.50 -9.25
CA VAL A 243 -19.52 -4.60 -9.00
C VAL A 243 -20.10 -3.38 -8.29
N LEU A 244 -19.34 -2.31 -8.16
CA LEU A 244 -19.74 -1.06 -7.49
C LEU A 244 -21.08 -0.51 -7.97
N SER A 245 -21.36 -0.63 -9.27
CA SER A 245 -22.60 -0.13 -9.89
C SER A 245 -23.72 -1.17 -9.95
N THR A 246 -23.47 -2.43 -9.64
CA THR A 246 -24.43 -3.52 -9.80
C THR A 246 -24.83 -4.16 -8.48
N ASP A 247 -23.94 -4.18 -7.50
CA ASP A 247 -24.21 -4.75 -6.18
C ASP A 247 -25.25 -3.92 -5.41
N PRO A 248 -26.35 -4.52 -4.93
CA PRO A 248 -27.43 -3.79 -4.27
C PRO A 248 -26.99 -3.16 -2.92
N LYS A 249 -26.15 -3.87 -2.16
CA LYS A 249 -25.67 -3.39 -0.85
C LYS A 249 -24.68 -2.25 -0.99
N THR A 250 -23.87 -2.27 -2.03
CA THR A 250 -22.99 -1.16 -2.38
C THR A 250 -23.82 0.09 -2.74
N LYS A 251 -24.91 -0.07 -3.51
CA LYS A 251 -25.81 1.05 -3.82
C LYS A 251 -26.47 1.63 -2.57
N GLU A 252 -26.91 0.77 -1.66
CA GLU A 252 -27.49 1.17 -0.38
C GLU A 252 -26.50 1.99 0.45
N ALA A 253 -25.25 1.53 0.54
CA ALA A 253 -24.18 2.25 1.23
C ALA A 253 -23.87 3.62 0.61
N VAL A 254 -23.79 3.68 -0.72
CA VAL A 254 -23.53 4.94 -1.44
C VAL A 254 -24.70 5.92 -1.25
N GLN A 255 -25.94 5.44 -1.29
CA GLN A 255 -27.12 6.27 -1.00
C GLN A 255 -27.09 6.78 0.44
N PHE A 256 -26.75 5.93 1.40
CA PHE A 256 -26.63 6.32 2.80
C PHE A 256 -25.57 7.41 3.00
N MET A 257 -24.38 7.25 2.42
CA MET A 257 -23.34 8.28 2.46
C MET A 257 -23.78 9.61 1.85
N TYR A 258 -24.53 9.56 0.74
CA TYR A 258 -25.13 10.74 0.13
C TYR A 258 -26.13 11.39 1.10
N ASP A 259 -26.99 10.59 1.75
CA ASP A 259 -28.02 11.07 2.66
C ASP A 259 -27.45 11.70 3.93
N LEU A 260 -26.32 11.21 4.45
CA LEU A 260 -25.64 11.83 5.60
C LEU A 260 -25.34 13.32 5.34
N CYS A 261 -24.91 13.66 4.15
CA CYS A 261 -24.53 15.03 3.82
C CYS A 261 -25.70 15.88 3.28
N ASN A 262 -26.61 15.28 2.50
CA ASN A 262 -27.60 16.02 1.72
C ASN A 262 -29.00 15.96 2.33
N THR A 263 -29.41 14.82 2.87
CA THR A 263 -30.74 14.62 3.46
C THR A 263 -30.73 14.91 4.95
N TYR A 264 -29.85 14.26 5.70
CA TYR A 264 -29.72 14.43 7.15
C TYR A 264 -28.91 15.66 7.55
N LYS A 265 -28.04 16.14 6.66
CA LYS A 265 -27.21 17.32 6.86
C LYS A 265 -26.33 17.26 8.10
N VAL A 266 -25.87 16.07 8.45
CA VAL A 266 -25.02 15.82 9.61
C VAL A 266 -23.52 15.93 9.30
N CYS A 267 -23.18 16.11 8.03
CA CYS A 267 -21.81 16.31 7.54
C CYS A 267 -21.61 17.73 7.00
N PRO A 268 -20.39 18.26 7.07
CA PRO A 268 -20.04 19.49 6.35
C PRO A 268 -20.22 19.32 4.84
N THR A 269 -20.63 20.34 4.14
CA THR A 269 -20.58 20.40 2.68
C THR A 269 -19.12 20.40 2.19
N ALA A 270 -18.90 20.08 0.92
CA ALA A 270 -17.56 20.09 0.33
C ALA A 270 -16.84 21.47 0.53
N THR A 271 -17.57 22.57 0.39
CA THR A 271 -17.02 23.92 0.61
C THR A 271 -16.62 24.15 2.08
N GLN A 272 -17.42 23.65 3.04
CA GLN A 272 -17.09 23.74 4.46
C GLN A 272 -15.92 22.81 4.81
N ALA A 273 -15.92 21.61 4.28
CA ALA A 273 -14.84 20.63 4.48
C ALA A 273 -13.48 21.11 3.94
N ALA A 274 -13.48 21.89 2.83
CA ALA A 274 -12.25 22.47 2.29
C ALA A 274 -11.51 23.41 3.27
N GLN A 275 -12.22 23.96 4.25
CA GLN A 275 -11.63 24.81 5.29
C GLN A 275 -10.80 24.05 6.32
N PHE A 276 -10.95 22.72 6.39
CA PHE A 276 -10.22 21.89 7.35
C PHE A 276 -8.81 21.51 6.90
N GLY A 277 -8.45 21.81 5.64
CA GLY A 277 -7.14 21.49 5.07
C GLY A 277 -6.95 20.00 4.82
N ASP A 278 -5.69 19.59 4.71
CA ASP A 278 -5.33 18.22 4.31
C ASP A 278 -5.33 17.21 5.47
N ASN A 279 -5.17 17.68 6.72
CA ASN A 279 -5.27 16.78 7.88
C ASN A 279 -6.72 16.37 8.10
N GLU A 280 -7.03 15.11 7.81
CA GLU A 280 -8.39 14.58 7.88
C GLU A 280 -9.01 14.65 9.28
N PHE A 281 -8.20 14.59 10.33
CA PHE A 281 -8.67 14.62 11.72
C PHE A 281 -8.58 16.00 12.38
N ALA A 282 -8.09 17.02 11.67
CA ALA A 282 -8.03 18.37 12.22
C ALA A 282 -9.38 18.87 12.73
N PRO A 283 -10.53 18.69 12.03
CA PRO A 283 -11.83 19.13 12.54
C PRO A 283 -12.29 18.33 13.77
N PHE A 284 -11.97 17.03 13.86
CA PHE A 284 -12.25 16.22 15.02
C PHE A 284 -11.48 16.69 16.25
N MET A 285 -10.15 16.87 16.10
CA MET A 285 -9.27 17.39 17.16
C MET A 285 -9.63 18.81 17.59
N ALA A 286 -10.20 19.61 16.70
CA ALA A 286 -10.69 20.96 16.98
C ALA A 286 -12.11 21.00 17.58
N ASN A 287 -12.71 19.86 17.93
CA ASN A 287 -14.09 19.73 18.43
C ASN A 287 -15.14 20.34 17.47
N LYS A 288 -14.93 20.23 16.17
CA LYS A 288 -15.88 20.64 15.13
C LYS A 288 -16.68 19.45 14.58
N VAL A 289 -16.19 18.23 14.84
CA VAL A 289 -16.79 16.97 14.38
C VAL A 289 -16.87 16.00 15.54
N ALA A 290 -18.04 15.42 15.76
CA ALA A 290 -18.29 14.54 16.89
C ALA A 290 -17.92 13.08 16.61
N MET A 291 -18.08 12.62 15.38
CA MET A 291 -17.82 11.23 14.98
C MET A 291 -17.07 11.20 13.63
N GLN A 292 -16.10 10.32 13.53
CA GLN A 292 -15.34 10.14 12.28
C GLN A 292 -14.74 8.73 12.18
N ILE A 293 -14.87 8.12 11.00
CA ILE A 293 -14.17 6.85 10.71
C ILE A 293 -12.68 7.12 10.53
N GLY A 294 -11.86 6.30 11.14
CA GLY A 294 -10.41 6.37 10.96
C GLY A 294 -9.70 5.06 11.24
N ALA A 295 -8.43 5.00 10.82
CA ALA A 295 -7.56 3.91 11.17
C ALA A 295 -7.26 3.93 12.68
N LEU A 296 -7.21 2.77 13.33
CA LEU A 296 -6.87 2.70 14.76
C LEU A 296 -5.48 3.29 15.05
N SER A 297 -4.56 3.22 14.09
CA SER A 297 -3.24 3.87 14.19
C SER A 297 -3.29 5.40 14.35
N THR A 298 -4.41 6.04 14.03
CA THR A 298 -4.62 7.48 14.22
C THR A 298 -4.72 7.86 15.72
N ALA A 299 -4.98 6.90 16.60
CA ALA A 299 -5.08 7.10 18.05
C ALA A 299 -3.85 7.85 18.62
N SER A 300 -2.64 7.50 18.17
CA SER A 300 -1.40 8.18 18.61
C SER A 300 -1.39 9.68 18.32
N ASN A 301 -2.00 10.11 17.21
CA ASN A 301 -2.13 11.53 16.88
C ASN A 301 -3.17 12.23 17.79
N MET A 302 -4.24 11.53 18.14
CA MET A 302 -5.25 12.03 19.09
C MET A 302 -4.65 12.23 20.49
N ASP A 303 -3.90 11.23 20.96
CA ASP A 303 -3.23 11.26 22.25
C ASP A 303 -2.22 12.40 22.31
N ALA A 304 -1.38 12.55 21.27
CA ALA A 304 -0.38 13.62 21.19
C ALA A 304 -1.02 15.02 21.18
N ASN A 305 -2.26 15.14 20.65
CA ASN A 305 -3.02 16.40 20.64
C ASN A 305 -3.81 16.63 21.92
N GLY A 306 -3.89 15.66 22.84
CA GLY A 306 -4.71 15.73 24.04
C GLY A 306 -6.22 15.73 23.76
N THR A 307 -6.64 15.09 22.65
CA THR A 307 -8.05 15.00 22.27
C THR A 307 -8.76 13.98 23.14
N GLU A 308 -9.91 14.36 23.74
CA GLU A 308 -10.76 13.45 24.48
C GLU A 308 -11.59 12.60 23.52
N TYR A 309 -11.32 11.30 23.44
CA TYR A 309 -12.05 10.41 22.55
C TYR A 309 -12.21 9.00 23.14
N THR A 310 -13.12 8.25 22.54
CA THR A 310 -13.16 6.79 22.59
C THR A 310 -13.39 6.26 21.19
N VAL A 311 -13.32 4.94 21.03
CA VAL A 311 -13.61 4.29 19.77
C VAL A 311 -14.74 3.30 19.92
N LEU A 312 -15.60 3.22 18.90
CA LEU A 312 -16.62 2.20 18.79
C LEU A 312 -16.34 1.34 17.55
N PRO A 313 -16.71 0.06 17.58
CA PRO A 313 -16.71 -0.74 16.37
C PRO A 313 -17.68 -0.14 15.35
N MET A 314 -17.37 -0.27 14.09
CA MET A 314 -18.32 -0.05 13.01
C MET A 314 -19.14 -1.32 12.84
N TYR A 315 -20.11 -1.54 13.71
CA TYR A 315 -20.96 -2.74 13.68
C TYR A 315 -21.95 -2.72 12.49
N PRO A 316 -22.13 -3.86 11.78
CA PRO A 316 -21.64 -5.21 12.09
C PRO A 316 -20.26 -5.54 11.47
N PHE A 317 -19.37 -4.59 11.25
CA PHE A 317 -18.31 -4.69 10.26
C PHE A 317 -16.94 -4.41 10.84
N ILE A 318 -16.18 -5.46 11.04
CA ILE A 318 -14.75 -5.36 11.28
C ILE A 318 -14.08 -5.34 9.91
N HIS A 319 -13.61 -4.17 9.47
CA HIS A 319 -12.80 -4.06 8.26
C HIS A 319 -11.37 -3.73 8.60
N TYR A 320 -10.49 -4.61 8.15
CA TYR A 320 -9.07 -4.50 8.34
C TYR A 320 -8.44 -3.88 7.09
N TYR A 321 -7.56 -2.90 7.28
CA TYR A 321 -6.60 -2.52 6.26
C TYR A 321 -5.34 -3.34 6.46
N ILE A 322 -4.97 -4.09 5.44
CA ILE A 322 -3.74 -4.84 5.43
C ILE A 322 -2.76 -4.06 4.59
N VAL A 323 -1.64 -3.72 5.18
CA VAL A 323 -0.49 -3.24 4.45
C VAL A 323 0.41 -4.43 4.18
N THR A 324 0.73 -4.67 2.95
CA THR A 324 1.33 -5.90 2.51
C THR A 324 2.64 -5.63 1.81
N PHE A 325 3.66 -6.42 2.08
CA PHE A 325 4.90 -6.44 1.32
C PHE A 325 4.85 -7.49 0.22
N TYR A 326 5.45 -7.17 -0.91
CA TYR A 326 5.53 -8.05 -2.07
C TYR A 326 6.93 -8.26 -2.56
N GLN A 327 7.18 -9.45 -3.01
CA GLN A 327 8.33 -9.75 -3.82
C GLN A 327 7.92 -9.70 -5.30
N SER A 328 8.50 -8.79 -6.06
CA SER A 328 8.33 -8.79 -7.51
C SER A 328 9.16 -9.91 -8.15
N ARG A 329 8.81 -10.30 -9.37
CA ARG A 329 9.51 -11.34 -10.11
C ARG A 329 10.95 -10.89 -10.40
N MET A 330 11.94 -11.49 -9.75
CA MET A 330 13.34 -11.25 -10.07
C MET A 330 13.61 -11.60 -11.53
N HIS A 331 13.82 -10.61 -12.39
CA HIS A 331 14.41 -10.81 -13.69
C HIS A 331 15.93 -10.83 -13.50
N GLY A 332 16.54 -12.01 -13.50
CA GLY A 332 17.98 -12.16 -13.63
C GLY A 332 18.77 -12.86 -12.53
N CYS A 333 18.18 -13.24 -11.41
CA CYS A 333 18.90 -14.09 -10.46
C CYS A 333 18.86 -15.53 -10.95
N SER A 334 20.02 -16.04 -11.39
CA SER A 334 20.17 -17.38 -11.92
C SER A 334 19.53 -18.42 -11.01
N ARG A 335 18.65 -19.20 -11.62
CA ARG A 335 18.04 -20.39 -11.03
C ARG A 335 19.13 -21.34 -10.56
N ASN A 336 19.54 -21.23 -9.32
CA ASN A 336 20.24 -22.34 -8.67
C ASN A 336 19.27 -23.02 -7.70
N PRO A 337 18.66 -24.15 -8.07
CA PRO A 337 17.66 -24.85 -7.25
C PRO A 337 18.23 -25.38 -5.92
N GLU A 338 19.55 -25.47 -5.79
CA GLU A 338 20.20 -26.04 -4.61
C GLU A 338 20.28 -25.08 -3.41
N ARG A 339 20.10 -23.76 -3.61
CA ARG A 339 20.11 -22.78 -2.52
C ARG A 339 18.79 -22.58 -1.80
N ARG A 340 17.69 -23.19 -2.31
CA ARG A 340 16.34 -23.07 -1.72
C ARG A 340 16.04 -24.05 -0.59
N LYS A 341 16.90 -25.05 -0.36
CA LYS A 341 16.71 -26.03 0.71
C LYS A 341 17.53 -25.62 1.94
N GLY A 342 17.00 -24.78 2.77
CA GLY A 342 17.62 -24.53 4.07
C GLY A 342 17.52 -23.14 4.67
N ARG A 343 16.55 -22.32 4.30
CA ARG A 343 16.23 -21.09 5.05
C ARG A 343 14.72 -20.93 5.13
N ASP A 344 14.19 -21.28 6.28
CA ASP A 344 12.84 -20.91 6.68
C ASP A 344 12.80 -19.38 6.86
N LEU A 345 11.90 -18.74 6.14
CA LEU A 345 11.57 -17.34 6.34
C LEU A 345 10.54 -17.20 7.45
#